data_ef7d90bf8d9de461c0b44b295f2d0362
#
_entry.id   ef7d90bf8d9de461c0b44b295f2d0362
#
_cell.length_a   1.000
_cell.length_b   1.000
_cell.length_c   1.000
_cell.angle_alpha   90.00
_cell.angle_beta   90.00
_cell.angle_gamma   90.00
#
_symmetry.space_group_name_H-M   'P 1'
#
loop_
_entity.id
_entity.type
_entity.pdbx_description
1 polymer ?
#
loop_
_entity_poly.entity_id
_entity_poly.type
_entity_poly.pdbx_seq_one_letter_code
_entity_poly.pdbx_strand_id
1 'polypeptide(L)'
;MIESCITFLPVSNLEKTVQFYIEVVGLTVWKDMGSCVIFDCGKGYWGFCQYNDGRPLATGTCMSLNCESCAEVDEQYRRLTELGIQTQGQPKRHATFPVYSFFFADPDGYLLEFQEIVDAE
;
A
#
# COMPACT_ATOMS: atom_id res chain seq x y z
N MET A 1 9.05 11.57 -23.38
CA MET A 1 7.83 11.78 -22.57
C MET A 1 7.81 10.78 -21.41
N ILE A 2 7.46 11.25 -20.23
CA ILE A 2 7.36 10.38 -19.05
C ILE A 2 6.12 9.52 -19.19
N GLU A 3 6.24 8.21 -19.01
CA GLU A 3 5.12 7.28 -19.13
C GLU A 3 4.50 6.89 -17.80
N SER A 4 5.32 6.77 -16.76
CA SER A 4 4.85 6.30 -15.46
C SER A 4 5.90 6.59 -14.39
N CYS A 5 5.61 6.18 -13.16
CA CYS A 5 6.56 6.32 -12.08
C CYS A 5 6.56 5.05 -11.22
N ILE A 6 7.70 4.80 -10.59
CA ILE A 6 7.88 3.67 -9.67
C ILE A 6 8.48 4.22 -8.39
N THR A 7 7.91 3.85 -7.26
CA THR A 7 8.54 4.10 -5.96
C THR A 7 9.16 2.80 -5.48
N PHE A 8 10.47 2.81 -5.21
CA PHE A 8 11.16 1.63 -4.69
C PHE A 8 11.37 1.76 -3.19
N LEU A 9 11.07 0.67 -2.48
CA LEU A 9 11.27 0.59 -1.04
C LEU A 9 12.09 -0.66 -0.71
N PRO A 10 13.04 -0.55 0.21
CA PRO A 10 13.77 -1.74 0.70
C PRO A 10 12.85 -2.57 1.59
N VAL A 11 12.99 -3.90 1.49
CA VAL A 11 12.22 -4.83 2.33
C VAL A 11 13.15 -5.85 2.94
N SER A 12 12.76 -6.41 4.09
CA SER A 12 13.58 -7.37 4.81
C SER A 12 13.41 -8.79 4.32
N ASN A 13 12.23 -9.11 3.78
CA ASN A 13 11.92 -10.46 3.29
C ASN A 13 10.99 -10.33 2.10
N LEU A 14 11.56 -10.43 0.90
CA LEU A 14 10.81 -10.17 -0.33
C LEU A 14 9.67 -11.17 -0.53
N GLU A 15 9.88 -12.43 -0.16
CA GLU A 15 8.85 -13.45 -0.31
C GLU A 15 7.60 -13.11 0.51
N LYS A 16 7.79 -12.70 1.77
CA LYS A 16 6.67 -12.29 2.62
C LYS A 16 6.01 -11.01 2.09
N THR A 17 6.81 -10.08 1.61
CA THR A 17 6.30 -8.83 1.04
C THR A 17 5.42 -9.11 -0.18
N VAL A 18 5.92 -9.94 -1.10
CA VAL A 18 5.17 -10.29 -2.32
C VAL A 18 3.85 -10.94 -1.96
N GLN A 19 3.87 -11.90 -1.04
CA GLN A 19 2.67 -12.59 -0.61
C GLN A 19 1.65 -11.61 -0.02
N PHE A 20 2.12 -10.68 0.79
CA PHE A 20 1.25 -9.68 1.41
C PHE A 20 0.59 -8.78 0.36
N TYR A 21 1.37 -8.25 -0.57
CA TYR A 21 0.81 -7.33 -1.56
C TYR A 21 -0.12 -8.01 -2.56
N ILE A 22 0.08 -9.29 -2.82
CA ILE A 22 -0.86 -10.06 -3.64
C ILE A 22 -2.13 -10.42 -2.85
N GLU A 23 -1.98 -11.03 -1.68
CA GLU A 23 -3.10 -11.65 -0.98
C GLU A 23 -3.87 -10.66 -0.10
N VAL A 24 -3.18 -9.71 0.52
CA VAL A 24 -3.82 -8.76 1.43
C VAL A 24 -4.21 -7.48 0.70
N VAL A 25 -3.27 -6.86 0.00
CA VAL A 25 -3.56 -5.60 -0.68
C VAL A 25 -4.31 -5.84 -1.99
N GLY A 26 -4.00 -6.91 -2.69
CA GLY A 26 -4.71 -7.28 -3.92
C GLY A 26 -4.08 -6.69 -5.18
N LEU A 27 -2.77 -6.38 -5.14
CA LEU A 27 -2.08 -5.85 -6.30
C LEU A 27 -1.60 -6.98 -7.22
N THR A 28 -1.31 -6.61 -8.46
CA THR A 28 -0.82 -7.52 -9.48
C THR A 28 0.66 -7.24 -9.75
N VAL A 29 1.46 -8.30 -9.86
CA VAL A 29 2.87 -8.16 -10.21
C VAL A 29 2.98 -7.67 -11.65
N TRP A 30 3.76 -6.60 -11.84
CA TRP A 30 4.08 -6.10 -13.17
C TRP A 30 5.39 -6.66 -13.69
N LYS A 31 6.43 -6.63 -12.86
CA LYS A 31 7.76 -7.17 -13.24
C LYS A 31 8.37 -7.87 -12.04
N ASP A 32 8.93 -9.05 -12.29
CA ASP A 32 9.71 -9.79 -11.30
C ASP A 32 11.16 -9.78 -11.77
N MET A 33 12.02 -9.10 -11.02
CA MET A 33 13.44 -8.97 -11.36
C MET A 33 14.34 -9.75 -10.40
N GLY A 34 13.79 -10.77 -9.74
CA GLY A 34 14.54 -11.61 -8.81
C GLY A 34 14.55 -11.01 -7.41
N SER A 35 15.53 -10.17 -7.12
CA SER A 35 15.63 -9.53 -5.79
C SER A 35 14.71 -8.31 -5.66
N CYS A 36 13.98 -7.97 -6.71
CA CYS A 36 13.06 -6.83 -6.72
C CYS A 36 11.81 -7.23 -7.50
N VAL A 37 10.64 -6.94 -6.93
CA VAL A 37 9.35 -7.18 -7.57
C VAL A 37 8.59 -5.87 -7.63
N ILE A 38 8.05 -5.56 -8.81
CA ILE A 38 7.33 -4.32 -9.05
C ILE A 38 5.86 -4.64 -9.25
N PHE A 39 5.01 -3.96 -8.48
CA PHE A 39 3.56 -4.12 -8.54
C PHE A 39 2.90 -2.97 -9.25
N ASP A 40 1.83 -3.29 -9.99
CA ASP A 40 0.95 -2.30 -10.60
C ASP A 40 -0.07 -1.87 -9.55
N CYS A 41 -0.11 -0.58 -9.23
CA CYS A 41 -1.09 -0.03 -8.29
C CYS A 41 -2.11 0.87 -8.97
N GLY A 42 -2.33 0.66 -10.25
CA GLY A 42 -3.30 1.41 -11.04
C GLY A 42 -2.62 2.41 -11.95
N LYS A 43 -2.35 3.61 -11.45
CA LYS A 43 -1.72 4.66 -12.26
C LYS A 43 -0.25 4.88 -11.91
N GLY A 44 0.34 3.92 -11.24
CA GLY A 44 1.75 3.95 -10.88
C GLY A 44 2.19 2.59 -10.40
N TYR A 45 3.41 2.53 -9.90
CA TYR A 45 4.02 1.25 -9.52
C TYR A 45 4.75 1.37 -8.20
N TRP A 46 4.75 0.28 -7.45
CA TRP A 46 5.55 0.13 -6.24
C TRP A 46 6.53 -1.01 -6.45
N GLY A 47 7.82 -0.73 -6.24
CA GLY A 47 8.87 -1.75 -6.32
C GLY A 47 9.40 -2.06 -4.93
N PHE A 48 9.50 -3.34 -4.60
CA PHE A 48 10.03 -3.80 -3.33
C PHE A 48 11.27 -4.61 -3.59
N CYS A 49 12.39 -4.21 -2.98
CA CYS A 49 13.68 -4.84 -3.25
C CYS A 49 14.31 -5.29 -1.94
N GLN A 50 14.75 -6.54 -1.94
CA GLN A 50 15.51 -7.06 -0.81
C GLN A 50 17.00 -6.83 -1.13
N TYR A 51 17.50 -5.69 -0.67
CA TYR A 51 18.90 -5.32 -0.87
C TYR A 51 19.81 -6.10 0.08
N ASN A 52 21.05 -6.26 -0.30
CA ASN A 52 22.04 -6.91 0.55
C ASN A 52 23.25 -5.99 0.81
N ASP A 53 23.04 -4.69 0.74
CA ASP A 53 24.09 -3.70 0.92
C ASP A 53 24.03 -3.00 2.28
N GLY A 54 23.19 -3.50 3.19
CA GLY A 54 23.10 -2.97 4.55
C GLY A 54 22.27 -1.71 4.70
N ARG A 55 21.59 -1.27 3.64
CA ARG A 55 20.75 -0.07 3.77
C ARG A 55 19.58 -0.33 4.72
N PRO A 56 19.16 0.68 5.49
CA PRO A 56 18.02 0.52 6.39
C PRO A 56 16.70 0.54 5.63
N LEU A 57 15.65 0.07 6.30
CA LEU A 57 14.29 0.25 5.81
C LEU A 57 13.95 1.74 5.78
N ALA A 58 13.03 2.12 4.91
CA ALA A 58 12.57 3.50 4.86
C ALA A 58 11.71 3.82 6.11
N THR A 59 11.67 5.08 6.49
CA THR A 59 10.86 5.55 7.62
C THR A 59 10.10 6.79 7.20
N GLY A 60 8.98 7.05 7.91
CA GLY A 60 8.20 8.25 7.67
C GLY A 60 7.38 8.22 6.39
N THR A 61 7.22 7.05 5.78
CA THR A 61 6.47 6.92 4.53
C THR A 61 5.03 6.53 4.80
N CYS A 62 4.15 6.91 3.87
CA CYS A 62 2.78 6.42 3.82
C CYS A 62 2.46 6.12 2.37
N MET A 63 2.02 4.89 2.11
CA MET A 63 1.67 4.46 0.76
C MET A 63 0.17 4.35 0.67
N SER A 64 -0.44 5.23 -0.11
CA SER A 64 -1.89 5.34 -0.20
C SER A 64 -2.42 4.81 -1.51
N LEU A 65 -3.52 4.08 -1.43
CA LEU A 65 -4.25 3.60 -2.59
C LEU A 65 -5.59 4.32 -2.63
N ASN A 66 -5.85 5.00 -3.74
CA ASN A 66 -7.11 5.73 -3.93
C ASN A 66 -8.22 4.77 -4.34
N CYS A 67 -9.33 4.84 -3.62
CA CYS A 67 -10.55 4.12 -3.97
C CYS A 67 -11.51 5.05 -4.69
N GLU A 68 -12.44 4.47 -5.45
CA GLU A 68 -13.40 5.24 -6.22
C GLU A 68 -14.42 5.96 -5.34
N SER A 69 -14.66 5.43 -4.14
CA SER A 69 -15.72 5.95 -3.28
C SER A 69 -15.45 5.58 -1.83
N CYS A 70 -16.14 6.24 -0.92
CA CYS A 70 -16.10 5.87 0.49
C CYS A 70 -16.62 4.45 0.69
N ALA A 71 -17.60 4.03 -0.09
CA ALA A 71 -18.13 2.66 -0.02
C ALA A 71 -17.05 1.64 -0.36
N GLU A 72 -16.16 1.95 -1.31
CA GLU A 72 -15.05 1.07 -1.66
C GLU A 72 -14.01 1.02 -0.53
N VAL A 73 -13.77 2.15 0.13
CA VAL A 73 -12.89 2.16 1.31
C VAL A 73 -13.44 1.23 2.38
N ASP A 74 -14.74 1.30 2.65
CA ASP A 74 -15.40 0.43 3.62
C ASP A 74 -15.29 -1.03 3.22
N GLU A 75 -15.41 -1.33 1.94
CA GLU A 75 -15.32 -2.71 1.42
C GLU A 75 -13.91 -3.25 1.62
N GLN A 76 -12.87 -2.45 1.37
CA GLN A 76 -11.50 -2.86 1.63
C GLN A 76 -11.26 -3.11 3.12
N TYR A 77 -11.84 -2.28 3.98
CA TYR A 77 -11.75 -2.48 5.41
C TYR A 77 -12.40 -3.80 5.83
N ARG A 78 -13.60 -4.08 5.31
CA ARG A 78 -14.29 -5.33 5.59
C ARG A 78 -13.45 -6.53 5.14
N ARG A 79 -12.88 -6.45 3.94
CA ARG A 79 -12.07 -7.54 3.37
C ARG A 79 -10.83 -7.80 4.21
N LEU A 80 -10.11 -6.77 4.62
CA LEU A 80 -8.92 -6.91 5.46
C LEU A 80 -9.28 -7.46 6.83
N THR A 81 -10.38 -6.99 7.40
CA THR A 81 -10.85 -7.48 8.70
C THR A 81 -11.16 -8.98 8.64
N GLU A 82 -11.82 -9.43 7.56
CA GLU A 82 -12.12 -10.85 7.37
C GLU A 82 -10.86 -11.70 7.20
N LEU A 83 -9.80 -11.12 6.64
CA LEU A 83 -8.51 -11.80 6.52
C LEU A 83 -7.74 -11.83 7.84
N GLY A 84 -8.25 -11.19 8.88
CA GLY A 84 -7.57 -11.12 10.16
C GLY A 84 -6.47 -10.07 10.24
N ILE A 85 -6.46 -9.12 9.31
CA ILE A 85 -5.47 -8.05 9.31
C ILE A 85 -5.89 -6.99 10.33
N GLN A 86 -4.97 -6.64 11.22
CA GLN A 86 -5.22 -5.57 12.19
C GLN A 86 -5.02 -4.21 11.54
N THR A 87 -6.01 -3.33 11.72
CA THR A 87 -5.93 -1.96 11.21
C THR A 87 -5.82 -0.98 12.37
N GLN A 88 -5.54 0.28 12.05
CA GLN A 88 -5.48 1.35 13.04
C GLN A 88 -6.86 1.97 13.28
N GLY A 89 -7.90 1.16 13.24
CA GLY A 89 -9.27 1.59 13.47
C GLY A 89 -10.11 1.53 12.20
N GLN A 90 -11.37 1.88 12.37
CA GLN A 90 -12.32 1.89 11.26
C GLN A 90 -12.07 3.07 10.31
N PRO A 91 -12.56 2.98 9.06
CA PRO A 91 -12.50 4.12 8.15
C PRO A 91 -13.19 5.34 8.78
N LYS A 92 -12.56 6.50 8.60
CA LYS A 92 -13.12 7.74 9.13
C LYS A 92 -12.60 8.93 8.34
N ARG A 93 -13.29 10.05 8.47
CA ARG A 93 -12.84 11.33 7.94
C ARG A 93 -11.60 11.78 8.70
N HIS A 94 -10.60 12.25 7.96
CA HIS A 94 -9.40 12.82 8.57
C HIS A 94 -9.73 14.19 9.17
N ALA A 95 -9.09 14.51 10.30
CA ALA A 95 -9.35 15.77 10.98
C ALA A 95 -8.84 16.99 10.21
N THR A 96 -7.78 16.82 9.44
CA THR A 96 -7.10 17.93 8.76
C THR A 96 -7.28 17.89 7.24
N PHE A 97 -7.17 16.71 6.62
CA PHE A 97 -7.21 16.58 5.18
C PHE A 97 -8.58 16.09 4.70
N PRO A 98 -8.98 16.45 3.47
CA PRO A 98 -10.29 16.05 2.94
C PRO A 98 -10.24 14.60 2.44
N VAL A 99 -10.02 13.67 3.34
CA VAL A 99 -9.95 12.25 3.00
C VAL A 99 -10.78 11.41 3.96
N TYR A 100 -11.28 10.31 3.43
CA TYR A 100 -11.93 9.25 4.19
C TYR A 100 -11.06 8.00 4.01
N SER A 101 -10.55 7.44 5.10
CA SER A 101 -9.51 6.41 4.98
C SER A 101 -9.39 5.55 6.23
N PHE A 102 -8.63 4.46 6.08
CA PHE A 102 -8.12 3.71 7.22
C PHE A 102 -6.69 3.27 6.91
N PHE A 103 -5.94 2.96 7.98
CA PHE A 103 -4.51 2.64 7.89
C PHE A 103 -4.22 1.25 8.40
N PHE A 104 -3.20 0.64 7.83
CA PHE A 104 -2.69 -0.65 8.29
C PHE A 104 -1.19 -0.72 7.92
N ALA A 105 -0.52 -1.78 8.36
CA ALA A 105 0.92 -1.92 8.14
C ALA A 105 1.22 -3.17 7.33
N ASP A 106 2.31 -3.11 6.56
CA ASP A 106 2.81 -4.27 5.84
C ASP A 106 3.79 -5.07 6.73
N PRO A 107 4.39 -6.20 6.23
CA PRO A 107 5.28 -7.01 7.06
C PRO A 107 6.49 -6.28 7.63
N ASP A 108 6.96 -5.23 6.98
CA ASP A 108 8.10 -4.44 7.46
C ASP A 108 7.67 -3.24 8.30
N GLY A 109 6.37 -3.08 8.51
CA GLY A 109 5.84 -1.94 9.24
C GLY A 109 5.61 -0.70 8.40
N TYR A 110 5.71 -0.79 7.08
CA TYR A 110 5.38 0.34 6.22
C TYR A 110 3.90 0.65 6.33
N LEU A 111 3.61 1.93 6.51
CA LEU A 111 2.23 2.40 6.66
C LEU A 111 1.53 2.42 5.31
N LEU A 112 0.35 1.80 5.28
CA LEU A 112 -0.49 1.74 4.09
C LEU A 112 -1.84 2.36 4.41
N GLU A 113 -2.50 2.85 3.36
CA GLU A 113 -3.79 3.50 3.50
C GLU A 113 -4.65 3.19 2.29
N PHE A 114 -5.92 2.82 2.53
CA PHE A 114 -6.95 2.92 1.51
C PHE A 114 -7.72 4.19 1.76
N GLN A 115 -7.90 5.01 0.75
CA GLN A 115 -8.55 6.31 0.92
C GLN A 115 -9.40 6.71 -0.26
N GLU A 116 -10.34 7.60 0.00
CA GLU A 116 -10.93 8.44 -1.03
C GLU A 116 -10.65 9.89 -0.65
N ILE A 117 -10.11 10.65 -1.58
CA ILE A 117 -9.95 12.08 -1.41
C ILE A 117 -11.31 12.69 -1.76
N VAL A 118 -11.96 13.27 -0.75
CA VAL A 118 -13.29 13.84 -0.92
C VAL A 118 -13.15 15.35 -1.08
N ASP A 119 -13.69 15.86 -2.19
CA ASP A 119 -13.60 17.28 -2.42
C ASP A 119 -14.43 18.03 -1.40
N ALA A 120 -13.87 19.15 -0.93
CA ALA A 120 -14.59 20.03 -0.02
C ALA A 120 -15.49 20.93 -0.87
N GLU A 121 -16.76 20.61 -0.91
CA GLU A 121 -17.75 21.38 -1.65
C GLU A 121 -18.46 22.36 -0.76
#